data_7631064a56a1b4f1930d89f4ed540fe8
#
_entry.id   7631064a56a1b4f1930d89f4ed540fe8
#
_cell.length_a   1.000
_cell.length_b   1.000
_cell.length_c   1.000
_cell.angle_alpha   90.00
_cell.angle_beta   90.00
_cell.angle_gamma   90.00
#
_symmetry.space_group_name_H-M   'P 1'
#
loop_
_entity.id
_entity.type
_entity.pdbx_description
1 polymer ?
#
loop_
_entity_poly.entity_id
_entity_poly.type
_entity_poly.pdbx_seq_one_letter_code
_entity_poly.pdbx_strand_id
1 'polypeptide(L)'
;MSQSIYREAHGRIAADPCEILTSTNNERQIGMANLHNEFISFSNEISLSSAQKEELRTSRDSIRDHIRKWMQDNKDISVKFYLQGSYAMHTAVKPINEGEYDIDDGVYLTDYYDMEDENLPSCETVHGWIKRAVKDQTSTDPIDKNTCVRVVYKHGYHIDLPIYILRNNAAFLANKKSGWIESDAKSFKDWLHDQLGESGDQGHRLIKYLKRWKDENVVNLKGIELTILVANNATYKSGRDDLSLRYTVASIYETLQQNFICLKPVAPFEDLFEEKAGSKDAILNQLKQLRDALIDATDLATSTEEASEKMAIYFGSSFSTSTNANDKLNLQRTAAPGILKRDGRSG
;
A
#
# COMPACT_ATOMS: atom_id res chain seq x y z
N MET A 1 -19.80 -1.45 -21.52
CA MET A 1 -19.02 -0.41 -22.22
C MET A 1 -17.72 -0.03 -21.48
N SER A 2 -17.63 -0.14 -20.14
CA SER A 2 -16.45 0.29 -19.36
C SER A 2 -15.21 -0.61 -19.46
N GLN A 3 -15.38 -1.93 -19.62
CA GLN A 3 -14.21 -2.85 -19.71
C GLN A 3 -13.44 -2.77 -21.04
N SER A 4 -14.08 -2.30 -22.12
CA SER A 4 -13.44 -2.13 -23.43
C SER A 4 -12.47 -0.93 -23.43
N ILE A 5 -12.84 0.15 -22.79
CA ILE A 5 -12.03 1.38 -22.71
C ILE A 5 -10.75 1.17 -21.88
N TYR A 6 -10.83 0.31 -20.86
CA TYR A 6 -9.69 -0.01 -20.01
C TYR A 6 -8.59 -0.81 -20.76
N ARG A 7 -8.97 -1.66 -21.71
CA ARG A 7 -8.01 -2.45 -22.53
C ARG A 7 -7.36 -1.65 -23.64
N GLU A 8 -8.02 -0.63 -24.19
CA GLU A 8 -7.45 0.20 -25.25
C GLU A 8 -6.46 1.26 -24.74
N ALA A 9 -6.63 1.74 -23.50
CA ALA A 9 -5.73 2.74 -22.91
C ALA A 9 -4.37 2.16 -22.45
N HIS A 10 -4.25 0.83 -22.33
CA HIS A 10 -3.04 0.14 -21.85
C HIS A 10 -2.52 -0.92 -22.83
N GLY A 11 -2.61 -0.66 -24.13
CA GLY A 11 -1.95 -1.45 -25.16
C GLY A 11 -0.45 -1.55 -24.82
N ARG A 12 0.04 -2.77 -24.58
CA ARG A 12 1.45 -3.06 -24.29
C ARG A 12 2.31 -2.53 -25.44
N ILE A 13 3.02 -1.43 -25.20
CA ILE A 13 4.17 -1.05 -26.00
C ILE A 13 5.37 -1.71 -25.33
N ALA A 14 5.62 -2.97 -25.69
CA ALA A 14 6.89 -3.62 -25.43
C ALA A 14 7.84 -3.23 -26.58
N ALA A 15 8.57 -2.15 -26.40
CA ALA A 15 9.82 -1.94 -27.12
C ALA A 15 10.92 -1.95 -26.06
N ASP A 16 11.78 -2.94 -26.14
CA ASP A 16 12.98 -3.07 -25.32
C ASP A 16 13.96 -1.94 -25.70
N PRO A 17 14.27 -0.98 -24.81
CA PRO A 17 15.21 0.12 -25.13
C PRO A 17 16.66 -0.34 -25.20
N CYS A 18 16.95 -1.64 -25.20
CA CYS A 18 18.30 -2.17 -25.06
C CYS A 18 19.03 -2.45 -26.38
N GLU A 19 18.45 -2.13 -27.54
CA GLU A 19 19.09 -2.46 -28.84
C GLU A 19 19.91 -1.35 -29.52
N ILE A 20 20.12 -0.19 -28.93
CA ILE A 20 20.96 0.83 -29.50
C ILE A 20 22.13 1.12 -28.56
N LEU A 21 23.13 0.26 -28.52
CA LEU A 21 24.52 0.56 -28.15
C LEU A 21 25.39 -0.71 -28.22
N THR A 22 25.55 -1.26 -29.41
CA THR A 22 26.66 -2.19 -29.68
C THR A 22 27.62 -1.56 -30.67
N SER A 23 28.57 -0.80 -30.19
CA SER A 23 29.93 -0.74 -30.74
C SER A 23 30.80 0.19 -29.89
N THR A 24 31.67 -0.34 -29.09
CA THR A 24 33.13 -0.10 -29.08
C THR A 24 33.74 -0.78 -27.87
N ASN A 25 34.67 -1.68 -28.11
CA ASN A 25 35.44 -2.44 -27.13
C ASN A 25 36.37 -1.52 -26.33
N ASN A 26 36.48 -1.80 -25.05
CA ASN A 26 37.38 -1.33 -24.02
C ASN A 26 36.73 -0.43 -22.95
N GLU A 27 35.66 -0.87 -22.35
CA GLU A 27 35.20 -0.24 -21.14
C GLU A 27 35.56 -1.12 -19.92
N ARG A 28 36.27 -0.49 -18.97
CA ARG A 28 36.42 -0.96 -17.61
C ARG A 28 35.05 -1.51 -17.18
N GLN A 29 34.98 -2.75 -16.73
CA GLN A 29 33.87 -3.23 -15.93
C GLN A 29 33.83 -2.34 -14.66
N ILE A 30 33.21 -1.18 -14.76
CA ILE A 30 32.76 -0.43 -13.59
C ILE A 30 31.70 -1.35 -12.98
N GLY A 31 32.04 -1.98 -11.88
CA GLY A 31 31.11 -2.85 -11.17
C GLY A 31 29.89 -2.01 -10.81
N MET A 32 28.77 -2.24 -11.50
CA MET A 32 27.51 -1.57 -11.17
C MET A 32 27.18 -1.87 -9.72
N ALA A 33 26.92 -0.83 -8.93
CA ALA A 33 26.55 -1.00 -7.54
C ALA A 33 25.28 -1.88 -7.43
N ASN A 34 25.23 -2.75 -6.43
CA ASN A 34 24.07 -3.60 -6.17
C ASN A 34 23.51 -3.27 -4.79
N LEU A 35 22.38 -2.58 -4.78
CA LEU A 35 21.70 -2.14 -3.55
C LEU A 35 20.56 -3.08 -3.14
N HIS A 36 20.50 -4.30 -3.68
CA HIS A 36 19.41 -5.22 -3.34
C HIS A 36 19.27 -5.46 -1.82
N ASN A 37 20.38 -5.72 -1.15
CA ASN A 37 20.38 -6.00 0.30
C ASN A 37 19.98 -4.76 1.11
N GLU A 38 20.41 -3.58 0.71
CA GLU A 38 20.06 -2.30 1.32
C GLU A 38 18.55 -2.07 1.19
N PHE A 39 17.96 -2.30 0.02
CA PHE A 39 16.52 -2.18 -0.20
C PHE A 39 15.73 -3.26 0.56
N ILE A 40 16.20 -4.48 0.66
CA ILE A 40 15.56 -5.52 1.50
C ILE A 40 15.59 -5.11 2.98
N SER A 41 16.75 -4.66 3.48
CA SER A 41 16.89 -4.13 4.85
C SER A 41 15.92 -2.95 5.07
N PHE A 42 15.87 -2.03 4.13
CA PHE A 42 14.96 -0.89 4.14
C PHE A 42 13.48 -1.33 4.18
N SER A 43 13.08 -2.29 3.34
CA SER A 43 11.71 -2.85 3.38
C SER A 43 11.34 -3.37 4.76
N ASN A 44 12.27 -4.07 5.42
CA ASN A 44 12.04 -4.61 6.76
C ASN A 44 11.91 -3.49 7.80
N GLU A 45 12.75 -2.47 7.70
CA GLU A 45 12.76 -1.33 8.63
C GLU A 45 11.46 -0.53 8.56
N ILE A 46 10.96 -0.24 7.35
CA ILE A 46 9.73 0.54 7.13
C ILE A 46 8.44 -0.28 7.27
N SER A 47 8.52 -1.60 7.37
CA SER A 47 7.35 -2.47 7.54
C SER A 47 6.92 -2.54 9.00
N LEU A 48 5.62 -2.73 9.24
CA LEU A 48 5.11 -3.00 10.59
C LEU A 48 5.76 -4.26 11.15
N SER A 49 6.21 -4.20 12.40
CA SER A 49 6.76 -5.34 13.13
C SER A 49 5.71 -6.41 13.38
N SER A 50 6.15 -7.63 13.71
CA SER A 50 5.24 -8.72 14.08
C SER A 50 4.40 -8.36 15.31
N ALA A 51 4.98 -7.66 16.30
CA ALA A 51 4.27 -7.19 17.48
C ALA A 51 3.17 -6.18 17.14
N GLN A 52 3.46 -5.19 16.28
CA GLN A 52 2.47 -4.22 15.80
C GLN A 52 1.33 -4.89 15.02
N LYS A 53 1.65 -5.85 14.16
CA LYS A 53 0.64 -6.62 13.41
C LYS A 53 -0.26 -7.45 14.34
N GLU A 54 0.31 -8.04 15.39
CA GLU A 54 -0.44 -8.82 16.38
C GLU A 54 -1.36 -7.92 17.21
N GLU A 55 -0.87 -6.77 17.64
CA GLU A 55 -1.66 -5.78 18.38
C GLU A 55 -2.86 -5.28 17.54
N LEU A 56 -2.62 -4.91 16.26
CA LEU A 56 -3.68 -4.53 15.33
C LEU A 56 -4.72 -5.64 15.16
N ARG A 57 -4.27 -6.90 15.01
CA ARG A 57 -5.15 -8.06 14.86
C ARG A 57 -6.03 -8.25 16.09
N THR A 58 -5.44 -8.21 17.28
CA THR A 58 -6.15 -8.38 18.54
C THR A 58 -7.20 -7.28 18.72
N SER A 59 -6.84 -6.03 18.47
CA SER A 59 -7.77 -4.90 18.60
C SER A 59 -8.92 -4.97 17.58
N ARG A 60 -8.60 -5.33 16.32
CA ARG A 60 -9.60 -5.57 15.28
C ARG A 60 -10.59 -6.66 15.67
N ASP A 61 -10.11 -7.79 16.15
CA ASP A 61 -10.95 -8.93 16.50
C ASP A 61 -11.87 -8.59 17.68
N SER A 62 -11.37 -7.86 18.67
CA SER A 62 -12.19 -7.31 19.77
C SER A 62 -13.29 -6.37 19.26
N ILE A 63 -12.95 -5.44 18.34
CA ILE A 63 -13.94 -4.53 17.73
C ILE A 63 -15.03 -5.32 16.99
N ARG A 64 -14.63 -6.32 16.20
CA ARG A 64 -15.57 -7.16 15.46
C ARG A 64 -16.58 -7.86 16.37
N ASP A 65 -16.12 -8.40 17.50
CA ASP A 65 -16.98 -9.08 18.45
C ASP A 65 -17.96 -8.11 19.12
N HIS A 66 -17.52 -6.90 19.47
CA HIS A 66 -18.40 -5.87 20.01
C HIS A 66 -19.45 -5.41 18.99
N ILE A 67 -19.05 -5.19 17.74
CA ILE A 67 -20.00 -4.82 16.69
C ILE A 67 -21.02 -5.93 16.46
N ARG A 68 -20.60 -7.19 16.32
CA ARG A 68 -21.53 -8.33 16.16
C ARG A 68 -22.55 -8.37 17.29
N LYS A 69 -22.04 -8.33 18.52
CA LYS A 69 -22.91 -8.39 19.69
C LYS A 69 -23.88 -7.22 19.76
N TRP A 70 -23.38 -5.99 19.58
CA TRP A 70 -24.23 -4.80 19.66
C TRP A 70 -25.30 -4.79 18.55
N MET A 71 -24.93 -5.14 17.31
CA MET A 71 -25.85 -5.18 16.18
C MET A 71 -26.93 -6.25 16.38
N GLN A 72 -26.56 -7.42 16.87
CA GLN A 72 -27.53 -8.48 17.21
C GLN A 72 -28.46 -8.02 18.35
N ASP A 73 -27.92 -7.53 19.46
CA ASP A 73 -28.72 -7.20 20.66
C ASP A 73 -29.66 -5.99 20.43
N ASN A 74 -29.30 -5.03 19.60
CA ASN A 74 -30.01 -3.76 19.45
C ASN A 74 -30.75 -3.58 18.13
N LYS A 75 -30.40 -4.35 17.11
CA LYS A 75 -30.95 -4.20 15.76
C LYS A 75 -31.43 -5.49 15.14
N ASP A 76 -31.06 -6.65 15.69
CA ASP A 76 -31.27 -7.98 15.10
C ASP A 76 -30.69 -8.06 13.68
N ILE A 77 -29.49 -7.47 13.48
CA ILE A 77 -28.80 -7.39 12.18
C ILE A 77 -27.50 -8.19 12.24
N SER A 78 -27.30 -9.03 11.24
CA SER A 78 -26.06 -9.76 11.03
C SER A 78 -25.03 -8.92 10.29
N VAL A 79 -23.74 -9.07 10.65
CA VAL A 79 -22.64 -8.35 10.03
C VAL A 79 -21.50 -9.27 9.61
N LYS A 80 -20.91 -8.98 8.46
CA LYS A 80 -19.63 -9.58 7.98
C LYS A 80 -18.55 -8.53 7.95
N PHE A 81 -17.30 -8.99 7.98
CA PHE A 81 -16.14 -8.10 7.95
C PHE A 81 -15.18 -8.51 6.84
N TYR A 82 -14.62 -7.50 6.15
CA TYR A 82 -13.57 -7.71 5.16
C TYR A 82 -12.45 -6.71 5.38
N LEU A 83 -11.26 -7.26 5.71
CA LEU A 83 -10.05 -6.48 5.84
C LEU A 83 -9.66 -5.87 4.50
N GLN A 84 -9.37 -4.57 4.49
CA GLN A 84 -9.06 -3.81 3.28
C GLN A 84 -7.91 -2.82 3.51
N GLY A 85 -7.65 -1.93 2.56
CA GLY A 85 -6.62 -0.92 2.67
C GLY A 85 -5.19 -1.47 2.61
N SER A 86 -4.24 -0.66 3.01
CA SER A 86 -2.81 -0.93 2.88
C SER A 86 -2.35 -2.16 3.69
N TYR A 87 -2.95 -2.38 4.84
CA TYR A 87 -2.65 -3.53 5.69
C TYR A 87 -3.05 -4.85 5.01
N ALA A 88 -4.26 -4.93 4.46
CA ALA A 88 -4.77 -6.11 3.77
C ALA A 88 -4.01 -6.43 2.48
N MET A 89 -3.42 -5.40 1.85
CA MET A 89 -2.63 -5.51 0.62
C MET A 89 -1.13 -5.69 0.87
N HIS A 90 -0.69 -5.88 2.12
CA HIS A 90 0.73 -6.02 2.50
C HIS A 90 1.62 -4.84 2.08
N THR A 91 1.04 -3.65 1.89
CA THR A 91 1.71 -2.42 1.48
C THR A 91 1.73 -1.34 2.56
N ALA A 92 1.33 -1.68 3.79
CA ALA A 92 1.42 -0.77 4.93
C ALA A 92 2.89 -0.48 5.28
N VAL A 93 3.18 0.78 5.59
CA VAL A 93 4.48 1.25 6.06
C VAL A 93 4.33 1.91 7.42
N LYS A 94 5.38 1.82 8.25
CA LYS A 94 5.44 2.60 9.48
C LYS A 94 5.38 4.09 9.12
N PRO A 95 4.65 4.91 9.88
CA PRO A 95 4.69 6.35 9.70
C PRO A 95 6.08 6.92 10.00
N ILE A 96 6.35 8.12 9.50
CA ILE A 96 7.49 8.93 9.93
C ILE A 96 7.09 9.80 11.12
N ASN A 97 8.04 10.24 11.93
CA ASN A 97 7.85 11.23 13.01
C ASN A 97 6.70 10.88 13.98
N GLU A 98 6.65 9.66 14.50
CA GLU A 98 5.63 9.21 15.46
C GLU A 98 4.17 9.36 14.96
N GLY A 99 3.97 9.35 13.64
CA GLY A 99 2.65 9.34 13.04
C GLY A 99 1.87 8.06 13.36
N GLU A 100 0.58 8.09 13.06
CA GLU A 100 -0.30 6.93 13.28
C GLU A 100 -0.30 5.99 12.07
N TYR A 101 -0.44 4.70 12.31
CA TYR A 101 -0.73 3.70 11.27
C TYR A 101 -2.15 3.15 11.42
N ASP A 102 -2.70 2.61 10.35
CA ASP A 102 -4.10 2.26 10.27
C ASP A 102 -4.36 0.84 9.78
N ILE A 103 -5.52 0.34 10.18
CA ILE A 103 -6.18 -0.81 9.59
C ILE A 103 -7.57 -0.36 9.11
N ASP A 104 -7.92 -0.72 7.88
CA ASP A 104 -9.27 -0.55 7.37
C ASP A 104 -10.01 -1.89 7.46
N ASP A 105 -11.12 -1.93 8.20
CA ASP A 105 -11.92 -3.14 8.39
C ASP A 105 -13.38 -2.89 8.02
N GLY A 106 -13.75 -3.23 6.78
CA GLY A 106 -15.08 -2.98 6.24
C GLY A 106 -16.16 -3.79 6.98
N VAL A 107 -17.21 -3.10 7.43
CA VAL A 107 -18.38 -3.65 8.11
C VAL A 107 -19.52 -3.79 7.10
N TYR A 108 -19.95 -5.01 6.79
CA TYR A 108 -20.99 -5.31 5.80
C TYR A 108 -22.28 -5.71 6.50
N LEU A 109 -23.35 -4.92 6.30
CA LEU A 109 -24.68 -5.14 6.87
C LEU A 109 -25.44 -6.14 6.00
N THR A 110 -25.43 -7.42 6.37
CA THR A 110 -25.93 -8.49 5.48
C THR A 110 -27.43 -8.52 5.29
N ASP A 111 -28.18 -7.99 6.26
CA ASP A 111 -29.65 -7.99 6.21
C ASP A 111 -30.21 -6.88 5.30
N TYR A 112 -29.34 -6.00 4.80
CA TYR A 112 -29.64 -4.97 3.82
C TYR A 112 -29.09 -5.29 2.41
N TYR A 113 -28.69 -6.54 2.16
CA TYR A 113 -28.26 -6.93 0.83
C TYR A 113 -29.46 -6.93 -0.14
N ASP A 114 -29.24 -6.36 -1.32
CA ASP A 114 -30.23 -6.26 -2.40
C ASP A 114 -31.56 -5.56 -2.02
N MET A 115 -31.56 -4.78 -0.94
CA MET A 115 -32.71 -3.95 -0.56
C MET A 115 -32.86 -2.73 -1.49
N GLU A 116 -34.13 -2.33 -1.70
CA GLU A 116 -34.46 -1.09 -2.39
C GLU A 116 -34.05 0.15 -1.56
N ASP A 117 -33.74 1.25 -2.24
CA ASP A 117 -33.23 2.48 -1.62
C ASP A 117 -34.12 3.02 -0.51
N GLU A 118 -35.43 2.98 -0.68
CA GLU A 118 -36.43 3.45 0.28
C GLU A 118 -36.46 2.67 1.60
N ASN A 119 -35.97 1.43 1.58
CA ASN A 119 -35.88 0.55 2.74
C ASN A 119 -34.50 0.58 3.42
N LEU A 120 -33.54 1.29 2.85
CA LEU A 120 -32.20 1.41 3.44
C LEU A 120 -32.20 2.44 4.57
N PRO A 121 -31.51 2.17 5.67
CA PRO A 121 -31.20 3.18 6.64
C PRO A 121 -30.31 4.28 6.05
N SER A 122 -30.44 5.52 6.53
CA SER A 122 -29.52 6.57 6.10
C SER A 122 -28.07 6.27 6.52
N CYS A 123 -27.13 6.85 5.79
CA CYS A 123 -25.70 6.67 6.10
C CYS A 123 -25.37 7.16 7.52
N GLU A 124 -25.95 8.28 7.97
CA GLU A 124 -25.80 8.77 9.36
C GLU A 124 -26.31 7.76 10.37
N THR A 125 -27.42 7.09 10.06
CA THR A 125 -28.03 6.10 10.95
C THR A 125 -27.07 4.91 11.17
N VAL A 126 -26.53 4.33 10.09
CA VAL A 126 -25.62 3.17 10.19
C VAL A 126 -24.27 3.57 10.83
N HIS A 127 -23.74 4.75 10.52
CA HIS A 127 -22.58 5.31 11.21
C HIS A 127 -22.85 5.44 12.72
N GLY A 128 -24.03 5.94 13.11
CA GLY A 128 -24.45 6.05 14.49
C GLY A 128 -24.56 4.70 15.21
N TRP A 129 -24.95 3.62 14.52
CA TRP A 129 -24.97 2.27 15.09
C TRP A 129 -23.56 1.77 15.37
N ILE A 130 -22.65 1.84 14.38
CA ILE A 130 -21.27 1.39 14.55
C ILE A 130 -20.55 2.22 15.61
N LYS A 131 -20.73 3.58 15.61
CA LYS A 131 -20.16 4.43 16.64
C LYS A 131 -20.59 4.01 18.06
N ARG A 132 -21.87 3.68 18.26
CA ARG A 132 -22.36 3.20 19.56
C ARG A 132 -21.79 1.82 19.92
N ALA A 133 -21.70 0.93 18.94
CA ALA A 133 -21.16 -0.42 19.14
C ALA A 133 -19.70 -0.43 19.62
N VAL A 134 -18.91 0.57 19.22
CA VAL A 134 -17.48 0.66 19.55
C VAL A 134 -17.14 1.75 20.56
N LYS A 135 -18.14 2.37 21.20
CA LYS A 135 -17.95 3.54 22.08
C LYS A 135 -16.97 3.29 23.23
N ASP A 136 -17.02 2.11 23.82
CA ASP A 136 -16.26 1.77 25.02
C ASP A 136 -15.00 0.94 24.71
N GLN A 137 -14.55 0.92 23.44
CA GLN A 137 -13.36 0.14 23.03
C GLN A 137 -12.04 0.77 23.47
N THR A 138 -12.02 2.08 23.59
CA THR A 138 -10.84 2.84 24.02
C THR A 138 -11.28 3.97 24.97
N SER A 139 -10.31 4.63 25.60
CA SER A 139 -10.58 5.81 26.43
C SER A 139 -10.95 7.07 25.62
N THR A 140 -10.84 7.01 24.30
CA THR A 140 -11.18 8.11 23.37
C THR A 140 -12.46 7.76 22.65
N ASP A 141 -13.42 8.69 22.59
CA ASP A 141 -14.65 8.49 21.83
C ASP A 141 -14.35 8.24 20.35
N PRO A 142 -15.07 7.31 19.69
CA PRO A 142 -14.91 7.05 18.26
C PRO A 142 -15.22 8.30 17.44
N ILE A 143 -14.38 8.54 16.42
CA ILE A 143 -14.53 9.68 15.51
C ILE A 143 -15.41 9.26 14.32
N ASP A 144 -16.52 9.96 14.14
CA ASP A 144 -17.43 9.73 13.02
C ASP A 144 -17.02 10.57 11.82
N LYS A 145 -16.29 9.96 10.90
CA LYS A 145 -15.84 10.56 9.63
C LYS A 145 -16.94 10.51 8.57
N ASN A 146 -16.65 11.00 7.37
CA ASN A 146 -17.60 10.96 6.26
C ASN A 146 -17.85 9.53 5.73
N THR A 147 -16.83 8.69 5.70
CA THR A 147 -16.85 7.35 5.07
C THR A 147 -16.57 6.19 6.02
N CYS A 148 -16.25 6.46 7.28
CA CYS A 148 -15.96 5.44 8.28
C CYS A 148 -16.18 5.95 9.70
N VAL A 149 -16.29 5.02 10.63
CA VAL A 149 -16.12 5.30 12.08
C VAL A 149 -14.71 4.91 12.47
N ARG A 150 -13.95 5.83 13.06
CA ARG A 150 -12.56 5.62 13.49
C ARG A 150 -12.49 5.35 14.98
N VAL A 151 -11.81 4.28 15.36
CA VAL A 151 -11.43 3.97 16.75
C VAL A 151 -9.94 4.25 16.93
N VAL A 152 -9.60 5.18 17.83
CA VAL A 152 -8.21 5.63 18.06
C VAL A 152 -7.64 4.92 19.29
N TYR A 153 -6.43 4.38 19.14
CA TYR A 153 -5.69 3.71 20.22
C TYR A 153 -4.52 4.56 20.68
N LYS A 154 -4.20 4.52 21.97
CA LYS A 154 -3.11 5.31 22.58
C LYS A 154 -1.72 4.96 22.06
N HIS A 155 -1.55 3.79 21.46
CA HIS A 155 -0.27 3.29 20.97
C HIS A 155 0.07 3.76 19.54
N GLY A 156 -0.55 4.85 19.07
CA GLY A 156 -0.23 5.47 17.79
C GLY A 156 -0.81 4.72 16.57
N TYR A 157 -1.97 4.10 16.72
CA TYR A 157 -2.69 3.52 15.60
C TYR A 157 -4.21 3.72 15.73
N HIS A 158 -4.91 3.51 14.63
CA HIS A 158 -6.36 3.54 14.62
C HIS A 158 -6.95 2.44 13.72
N ILE A 159 -8.21 2.15 13.95
CA ILE A 159 -9.00 1.22 13.13
C ILE A 159 -10.14 2.00 12.50
N ASP A 160 -10.15 2.06 11.17
CA ASP A 160 -11.22 2.66 10.37
C ASP A 160 -12.23 1.58 9.99
N LEU A 161 -13.50 1.87 10.24
CA LEU A 161 -14.63 0.98 10.03
C LEU A 161 -15.56 1.58 8.96
N PRO A 162 -15.23 1.47 7.66
CA PRO A 162 -16.16 1.82 6.60
C PRO A 162 -17.32 0.83 6.57
N ILE A 163 -18.54 1.31 6.28
CA ILE A 163 -19.77 0.55 6.40
C ILE A 163 -20.34 0.31 5.00
N TYR A 164 -20.69 -0.93 4.72
CA TYR A 164 -21.12 -1.37 3.39
C TYR A 164 -22.43 -2.15 3.42
N ILE A 165 -23.14 -2.09 2.29
CA ILE A 165 -24.15 -3.08 1.86
C ILE A 165 -23.73 -3.66 0.52
N LEU A 166 -24.32 -4.81 0.13
CA LEU A 166 -24.16 -5.37 -1.21
C LEU A 166 -25.47 -5.27 -1.98
N ARG A 167 -25.39 -4.86 -3.25
CA ARG A 167 -26.51 -4.80 -4.19
C ARG A 167 -26.04 -5.32 -5.54
N ASN A 168 -26.71 -6.32 -6.08
CA ASN A 168 -26.32 -6.94 -7.35
C ASN A 168 -24.83 -7.31 -7.40
N ASN A 169 -24.29 -7.83 -6.32
CA ASN A 169 -22.86 -8.14 -6.10
C ASN A 169 -21.91 -6.94 -6.13
N ALA A 170 -22.38 -5.71 -6.20
CA ALA A 170 -21.57 -4.49 -6.02
C ALA A 170 -21.61 -4.03 -4.56
N ALA A 171 -20.49 -3.52 -4.06
CA ALA A 171 -20.39 -2.97 -2.71
C ALA A 171 -20.71 -1.47 -2.72
N PHE A 172 -21.58 -1.04 -1.80
CA PHE A 172 -21.95 0.36 -1.61
C PHE A 172 -21.50 0.82 -0.21
N LEU A 173 -20.70 1.85 -0.19
CA LEU A 173 -20.17 2.49 1.01
C LEU A 173 -21.13 3.55 1.54
N ALA A 174 -21.37 3.55 2.83
CA ALA A 174 -22.10 4.62 3.49
C ALA A 174 -21.25 5.90 3.55
N ASN A 175 -21.56 6.87 2.70
CA ASN A 175 -20.95 8.19 2.69
C ASN A 175 -21.99 9.22 3.19
N LYS A 176 -21.72 9.87 4.33
CA LYS A 176 -22.68 10.79 4.94
C LYS A 176 -23.04 12.01 4.08
N LYS A 177 -22.13 12.42 3.19
CA LYS A 177 -22.36 13.57 2.29
C LYS A 177 -23.06 13.20 1.00
N SER A 178 -22.80 11.98 0.49
CA SER A 178 -23.23 11.58 -0.87
C SER A 178 -24.21 10.40 -0.86
N GLY A 179 -24.59 9.88 0.33
CA GLY A 179 -25.44 8.70 0.41
C GLY A 179 -24.67 7.40 0.18
N TRP A 180 -25.36 6.36 -0.20
CA TRP A 180 -24.77 5.08 -0.56
C TRP A 180 -24.06 5.16 -1.92
N ILE A 181 -22.72 5.10 -1.94
CA ILE A 181 -21.91 5.20 -3.15
C ILE A 181 -21.22 3.88 -3.45
N GLU A 182 -21.16 3.50 -4.73
CA GLU A 182 -20.45 2.31 -5.14
C GLU A 182 -18.95 2.43 -4.81
N SER A 183 -18.39 1.46 -4.11
CA SER A 183 -16.98 1.43 -3.72
C SER A 183 -16.55 0.02 -3.37
N ASP A 184 -15.75 -0.60 -4.22
CA ASP A 184 -15.34 -2.00 -4.09
C ASP A 184 -13.87 -2.14 -3.67
N ALA A 185 -13.64 -2.04 -2.37
CA ALA A 185 -12.31 -2.22 -1.79
C ALA A 185 -11.81 -3.68 -1.87
N LYS A 186 -12.72 -4.67 -1.92
CA LYS A 186 -12.34 -6.07 -2.08
C LYS A 186 -11.81 -6.32 -3.48
N SER A 187 -12.54 -5.91 -4.51
CA SER A 187 -12.09 -6.02 -5.90
C SER A 187 -10.78 -5.25 -6.16
N PHE A 188 -10.52 -4.16 -5.46
CA PHE A 188 -9.23 -3.46 -5.55
C PHE A 188 -8.07 -4.31 -5.03
N LYS A 189 -8.26 -5.01 -3.92
CA LYS A 189 -7.25 -5.95 -3.39
C LYS A 189 -7.01 -7.11 -4.33
N ASP A 190 -8.10 -7.70 -4.87
CA ASP A 190 -8.02 -8.83 -5.80
C ASP A 190 -7.33 -8.38 -7.11
N TRP A 191 -7.68 -7.21 -7.64
CA TRP A 191 -7.00 -6.59 -8.78
C TRP A 191 -5.49 -6.41 -8.53
N LEU A 192 -5.09 -5.87 -7.36
CA LEU A 192 -3.67 -5.69 -7.07
C LEU A 192 -2.94 -7.03 -7.04
N HIS A 193 -3.53 -8.05 -6.41
CA HIS A 193 -2.96 -9.40 -6.38
C HIS A 193 -2.73 -9.95 -7.79
N ASP A 194 -3.71 -9.81 -8.68
CA ASP A 194 -3.62 -10.26 -10.07
C ASP A 194 -2.56 -9.47 -10.87
N GLN A 195 -2.45 -8.16 -10.66
CA GLN A 195 -1.44 -7.32 -11.32
C GLN A 195 -0.01 -7.66 -10.91
N LEU A 196 0.22 -7.93 -9.63
CA LEU A 196 1.55 -8.27 -9.12
C LEU A 196 1.97 -9.70 -9.48
N GLY A 197 1.03 -10.63 -9.65
CA GLY A 197 1.25 -12.01 -10.08
C GLY A 197 2.33 -12.71 -9.24
N GLU A 198 3.17 -13.53 -9.91
CA GLU A 198 4.25 -14.28 -9.26
C GLU A 198 5.35 -13.40 -8.63
N SER A 199 5.46 -12.15 -9.07
CA SER A 199 6.41 -11.18 -8.51
C SER A 199 5.83 -10.37 -7.34
N GLY A 200 4.73 -10.82 -6.74
CA GLY A 200 3.98 -10.11 -5.71
C GLY A 200 4.83 -9.59 -4.56
N ASP A 201 5.74 -10.39 -4.02
CA ASP A 201 6.62 -9.96 -2.92
C ASP A 201 7.49 -8.76 -3.32
N GLN A 202 8.08 -8.77 -4.51
CA GLN A 202 8.87 -7.63 -5.02
C GLN A 202 7.97 -6.43 -5.31
N GLY A 203 6.80 -6.65 -5.91
CA GLY A 203 5.81 -5.60 -6.17
C GLY A 203 5.35 -4.89 -4.89
N HIS A 204 5.03 -5.65 -3.83
CA HIS A 204 4.69 -5.07 -2.53
C HIS A 204 5.83 -4.23 -1.94
N ARG A 205 7.10 -4.66 -2.11
CA ARG A 205 8.24 -3.88 -1.66
C ARG A 205 8.39 -2.58 -2.45
N LEU A 206 8.27 -2.61 -3.79
CA LEU A 206 8.32 -1.39 -4.63
C LEU A 206 7.26 -0.37 -4.22
N ILE A 207 6.03 -0.81 -3.93
CA ILE A 207 4.96 0.06 -3.43
C ILE A 207 5.36 0.69 -2.08
N LYS A 208 5.92 -0.09 -1.15
CA LYS A 208 6.37 0.41 0.16
C LYS A 208 7.52 1.41 0.02
N TYR A 209 8.49 1.16 -0.87
CA TYR A 209 9.59 2.10 -1.13
C TYR A 209 9.06 3.45 -1.59
N LEU A 210 8.14 3.46 -2.57
CA LEU A 210 7.58 4.72 -3.07
C LEU A 210 6.65 5.41 -2.07
N LYS A 211 5.95 4.67 -1.22
CA LYS A 211 5.18 5.29 -0.12
C LYS A 211 6.11 5.98 0.88
N ARG A 212 7.23 5.35 1.28
CA ARG A 212 8.21 5.98 2.16
C ARG A 212 8.86 7.19 1.49
N TRP A 213 9.31 7.05 0.23
CA TRP A 213 9.85 8.18 -0.53
C TRP A 213 8.89 9.37 -0.58
N LYS A 214 7.61 9.13 -0.85
CA LYS A 214 6.58 10.16 -0.84
C LYS A 214 6.50 10.88 0.51
N ASP A 215 6.55 10.14 1.61
CA ASP A 215 6.43 10.70 2.95
C ASP A 215 7.68 11.52 3.32
N GLU A 216 8.89 11.01 3.05
CA GLU A 216 10.18 11.70 3.31
C GLU A 216 10.33 13.00 2.50
N ASN A 217 9.79 13.03 1.28
CA ASN A 217 9.95 14.17 0.36
C ASN A 217 8.66 15.03 0.25
N VAL A 218 7.66 14.77 1.06
CA VAL A 218 6.37 15.49 1.11
C VAL A 218 5.72 15.59 -0.29
N VAL A 219 5.74 14.47 -1.04
CA VAL A 219 5.17 14.42 -2.39
C VAL A 219 3.65 14.39 -2.32
N ASN A 220 2.97 15.21 -3.11
CA ASN A 220 1.50 15.26 -3.16
C ASN A 220 0.89 14.05 -3.89
N LEU A 221 1.17 12.85 -3.37
CA LEU A 221 0.60 11.59 -3.84
C LEU A 221 -0.01 10.82 -2.66
N LYS A 222 -1.13 10.15 -2.92
CA LYS A 222 -1.77 9.24 -1.96
C LYS A 222 -1.19 7.84 -2.08
N GLY A 223 -1.27 7.05 -1.01
CA GLY A 223 -0.80 5.66 -1.01
C GLY A 223 -1.49 4.78 -2.04
N ILE A 224 -2.80 4.99 -2.29
CA ILE A 224 -3.56 4.26 -3.33
C ILE A 224 -3.07 4.63 -4.73
N GLU A 225 -2.75 5.89 -5.00
CA GLU A 225 -2.22 6.35 -6.29
C GLU A 225 -0.88 5.68 -6.60
N LEU A 226 0.04 5.66 -5.63
CA LEU A 226 1.32 4.95 -5.77
C LEU A 226 1.12 3.44 -5.96
N THR A 227 0.14 2.84 -5.29
CA THR A 227 -0.19 1.42 -5.47
C THR A 227 -0.61 1.14 -6.91
N ILE A 228 -1.49 1.97 -7.49
CA ILE A 228 -1.95 1.85 -8.88
C ILE A 228 -0.81 2.11 -9.86
N LEU A 229 -0.05 3.17 -9.65
CA LEU A 229 1.06 3.54 -10.53
C LEU A 229 2.12 2.44 -10.58
N VAL A 230 2.49 1.86 -9.44
CA VAL A 230 3.43 0.73 -9.40
C VAL A 230 2.83 -0.49 -10.08
N ALA A 231 1.60 -0.88 -9.75
CA ALA A 231 0.97 -2.06 -10.31
C ALA A 231 0.90 -2.03 -11.84
N ASN A 232 0.65 -0.83 -12.42
CA ASN A 232 0.57 -0.64 -13.88
C ASN A 232 1.92 -0.49 -14.58
N ASN A 233 3.00 -0.15 -13.86
CA ASN A 233 4.30 0.21 -14.46
C ASN A 233 5.47 -0.64 -13.96
N ALA A 234 5.24 -1.61 -13.08
CA ALA A 234 6.31 -2.36 -12.45
C ALA A 234 7.15 -3.15 -13.48
N THR A 235 8.46 -3.04 -13.33
CA THR A 235 9.44 -3.87 -14.01
C THR A 235 10.18 -4.69 -12.97
N TYR A 236 10.14 -6.01 -13.11
CA TYR A 236 10.75 -6.91 -12.14
C TYR A 236 12.10 -7.43 -12.61
N LYS A 237 13.11 -7.29 -11.76
CA LYS A 237 14.45 -7.86 -11.92
C LYS A 237 14.75 -8.72 -10.71
N SER A 238 14.78 -10.03 -10.90
CA SER A 238 14.99 -10.98 -9.81
C SER A 238 16.29 -10.70 -9.05
N GLY A 239 16.23 -10.62 -7.72
CA GLY A 239 17.38 -10.34 -6.85
C GLY A 239 17.96 -8.91 -7.01
N ARG A 240 17.23 -7.97 -7.62
CA ARG A 240 17.66 -6.59 -7.87
C ARG A 240 16.50 -5.61 -7.65
N ASP A 241 16.15 -5.39 -6.39
CA ASP A 241 15.11 -4.42 -6.05
C ASP A 241 15.47 -2.99 -6.46
N ASP A 242 16.74 -2.65 -6.43
CA ASP A 242 17.29 -1.38 -6.91
C ASP A 242 16.99 -1.14 -8.39
N LEU A 243 17.30 -2.11 -9.27
CA LEU A 243 16.99 -2.00 -10.68
C LEU A 243 15.49 -2.04 -10.96
N SER A 244 14.74 -2.88 -10.23
CA SER A 244 13.29 -2.95 -10.35
C SER A 244 12.65 -1.60 -10.01
N LEU A 245 13.07 -0.96 -8.91
CA LEU A 245 12.61 0.36 -8.54
C LEU A 245 12.96 1.42 -9.59
N ARG A 246 14.22 1.41 -10.05
CA ARG A 246 14.71 2.35 -11.10
C ARG A 246 13.84 2.29 -12.35
N TYR A 247 13.64 1.10 -12.92
CA TYR A 247 12.85 0.94 -14.13
C TYR A 247 11.37 1.26 -13.91
N THR A 248 10.82 0.89 -12.75
CA THR A 248 9.44 1.21 -12.38
C THR A 248 9.24 2.72 -12.27
N VAL A 249 10.14 3.44 -11.61
CA VAL A 249 10.05 4.92 -11.48
C VAL A 249 10.21 5.61 -12.83
N ALA A 250 11.10 5.12 -13.69
CA ALA A 250 11.26 5.64 -15.04
C ALA A 250 9.97 5.47 -15.86
N SER A 251 9.35 4.28 -15.82
CA SER A 251 8.09 4.00 -16.51
C SER A 251 6.93 4.86 -15.96
N ILE A 252 6.81 5.02 -14.64
CA ILE A 252 5.81 5.90 -14.02
C ILE A 252 6.00 7.34 -14.49
N TYR A 253 7.24 7.86 -14.48
CA TYR A 253 7.53 9.21 -14.94
C TYR A 253 7.13 9.43 -16.39
N GLU A 254 7.52 8.52 -17.28
CA GLU A 254 7.21 8.59 -18.72
C GLU A 254 5.70 8.52 -18.98
N THR A 255 5.00 7.61 -18.31
CA THR A 255 3.53 7.47 -18.40
C THR A 255 2.83 8.76 -17.98
N LEU A 256 3.20 9.32 -16.81
CA LEU A 256 2.59 10.53 -16.29
C LEU A 256 2.98 11.80 -17.08
N GLN A 257 4.16 11.81 -17.70
CA GLN A 257 4.59 12.91 -18.59
C GLN A 257 3.73 12.94 -19.85
N GLN A 258 3.41 11.77 -20.44
CA GLN A 258 2.54 11.66 -21.61
C GLN A 258 1.08 11.93 -21.26
N ASN A 259 0.59 11.33 -20.21
CA ASN A 259 -0.79 11.47 -19.76
C ASN A 259 -0.88 11.48 -18.22
N PHE A 260 -1.22 12.65 -17.66
CA PHE A 260 -1.25 12.87 -16.22
C PHE A 260 -2.60 12.43 -15.65
N ILE A 261 -2.84 11.10 -15.61
CA ILE A 261 -4.04 10.49 -15.06
C ILE A 261 -3.67 9.29 -14.18
N CYS A 262 -4.52 8.98 -13.20
CA CYS A 262 -4.41 7.82 -12.34
C CYS A 262 -5.81 7.19 -12.15
N LEU A 263 -6.21 6.35 -13.09
CA LEU A 263 -7.54 5.72 -13.06
C LEU A 263 -7.60 4.61 -12.01
N LYS A 264 -8.59 4.69 -11.14
CA LYS A 264 -8.90 3.61 -10.20
C LYS A 264 -9.44 2.41 -10.98
N PRO A 265 -8.86 1.20 -10.79
CA PRO A 265 -9.18 0.04 -11.63
C PRO A 265 -10.50 -0.65 -11.29
N VAL A 266 -11.17 -0.22 -10.23
CA VAL A 266 -12.45 -0.74 -9.75
C VAL A 266 -13.41 0.40 -9.46
N ALA A 267 -14.70 0.09 -9.34
CA ALA A 267 -15.70 1.10 -9.01
C ALA A 267 -15.29 1.99 -7.82
N PRO A 268 -15.54 3.30 -7.97
CA PRO A 268 -16.28 4.02 -8.99
C PRO A 268 -15.52 4.38 -10.29
N PHE A 269 -14.35 3.81 -10.58
CA PHE A 269 -13.56 4.05 -11.82
C PHE A 269 -13.21 5.53 -12.05
N GLU A 270 -12.90 6.24 -10.99
CA GLU A 270 -12.57 7.66 -11.00
C GLU A 270 -11.10 7.93 -11.34
N ASP A 271 -10.81 9.11 -11.90
CA ASP A 271 -9.42 9.60 -12.02
C ASP A 271 -9.01 10.24 -10.68
N LEU A 272 -8.08 9.60 -9.99
CA LEU A 272 -7.56 10.09 -8.71
C LEU A 272 -6.71 11.37 -8.83
N PHE A 273 -6.35 11.75 -10.07
CA PHE A 273 -5.57 12.95 -10.37
C PHE A 273 -6.42 14.14 -10.86
N GLU A 274 -7.74 14.00 -10.99
CA GLU A 274 -8.62 15.07 -11.46
C GLU A 274 -8.40 16.38 -10.70
N GLU A 275 -8.28 16.33 -9.37
CA GLU A 275 -8.05 17.51 -8.53
C GLU A 275 -6.57 17.90 -8.41
N LYS A 276 -5.64 17.19 -9.07
CA LYS A 276 -4.18 17.38 -8.94
C LYS A 276 -3.53 18.12 -10.10
N ALA A 277 -4.28 18.62 -11.05
CA ALA A 277 -3.75 19.35 -12.22
C ALA A 277 -2.77 20.47 -11.82
N GLY A 278 -3.06 21.21 -10.75
CA GLY A 278 -2.19 22.27 -10.22
C GLY A 278 -0.89 21.77 -9.56
N SER A 279 -0.78 20.46 -9.25
CA SER A 279 0.41 19.84 -8.65
C SER A 279 1.22 19.02 -9.66
N LYS A 280 0.81 18.95 -10.92
CA LYS A 280 1.42 18.12 -11.96
C LYS A 280 2.93 18.33 -12.08
N ASP A 281 3.36 19.57 -12.27
CA ASP A 281 4.78 19.89 -12.49
C ASP A 281 5.64 19.55 -11.26
N ALA A 282 5.12 19.80 -10.05
CA ALA A 282 5.80 19.44 -8.81
C ALA A 282 5.97 17.92 -8.68
N ILE A 283 4.91 17.13 -8.93
CA ILE A 283 4.94 15.66 -8.88
C ILE A 283 5.93 15.12 -9.92
N LEU A 284 5.85 15.59 -11.17
CA LEU A 284 6.74 15.15 -12.24
C LEU A 284 8.21 15.52 -11.94
N ASN A 285 8.47 16.71 -11.40
CA ASN A 285 9.83 17.10 -11.01
C ASN A 285 10.41 16.20 -9.91
N GLN A 286 9.60 15.88 -8.88
CA GLN A 286 10.03 14.98 -7.80
C GLN A 286 10.26 13.55 -8.28
N LEU A 287 9.41 13.02 -9.18
CA LEU A 287 9.63 11.71 -9.83
C LEU A 287 10.89 11.72 -10.69
N LYS A 288 11.14 12.81 -11.44
CA LYS A 288 12.36 12.98 -12.22
C LYS A 288 13.61 12.95 -11.34
N GLN A 289 13.60 13.68 -10.24
CA GLN A 289 14.72 13.70 -9.28
C GLN A 289 15.01 12.30 -8.72
N LEU A 290 13.97 11.56 -8.31
CA LEU A 290 14.12 10.18 -7.84
C LEU A 290 14.66 9.27 -8.96
N ARG A 291 14.13 9.35 -10.16
CA ARG A 291 14.61 8.59 -11.33
C ARG A 291 16.08 8.84 -11.58
N ASP A 292 16.49 10.10 -11.65
CA ASP A 292 17.87 10.49 -11.95
C ASP A 292 18.81 10.00 -10.83
N ALA A 293 18.41 10.11 -9.57
CA ALA A 293 19.17 9.59 -8.42
C ALA A 293 19.31 8.06 -8.44
N LEU A 294 18.26 7.33 -8.85
CA LEU A 294 18.34 5.88 -9.01
C LEU A 294 19.30 5.47 -10.13
N ILE A 295 19.31 6.22 -11.25
CA ILE A 295 20.29 6.03 -12.32
C ILE A 295 21.70 6.27 -11.80
N ASP A 296 21.94 7.39 -11.11
CA ASP A 296 23.25 7.72 -10.54
C ASP A 296 23.73 6.64 -9.55
N ALA A 297 22.84 6.11 -8.72
CA ALA A 297 23.18 5.08 -7.75
C ALA A 297 23.48 3.72 -8.39
N THR A 298 22.77 3.34 -9.47
CA THR A 298 22.92 2.01 -10.08
C THR A 298 23.98 1.95 -11.18
N ASP A 299 24.18 3.04 -11.94
CA ASP A 299 25.04 3.06 -13.14
C ASP A 299 26.34 3.84 -12.95
N LEU A 300 26.33 4.88 -12.12
CA LEU A 300 27.45 5.81 -12.03
C LEU A 300 28.21 5.71 -10.70
N ALA A 301 27.58 5.21 -9.64
CA ALA A 301 28.27 5.05 -8.37
C ALA A 301 29.39 4.03 -8.47
N THR A 302 30.54 4.36 -7.87
CA THR A 302 31.76 3.54 -7.92
C THR A 302 31.78 2.45 -6.87
N SER A 303 30.89 2.53 -5.88
CA SER A 303 30.75 1.54 -4.81
C SER A 303 29.31 1.46 -4.30
N THR A 304 28.96 0.33 -3.68
CA THR A 304 27.67 0.15 -2.99
C THR A 304 27.50 1.14 -1.83
N GLU A 305 28.57 1.52 -1.16
CA GLU A 305 28.56 2.53 -0.09
C GLU A 305 28.12 3.89 -0.65
N GLU A 306 28.81 4.41 -1.68
CA GLU A 306 28.44 5.66 -2.35
C GLU A 306 27.00 5.63 -2.86
N ALA A 307 26.57 4.54 -3.49
CA ALA A 307 25.21 4.37 -3.99
C ALA A 307 24.18 4.40 -2.85
N SER A 308 24.48 3.75 -1.73
CA SER A 308 23.55 3.69 -0.57
C SER A 308 23.43 5.05 0.13
N GLU A 309 24.51 5.83 0.22
CA GLU A 309 24.48 7.19 0.73
C GLU A 309 23.58 8.11 -0.11
N LYS A 310 23.68 8.00 -1.44
CA LYS A 310 22.79 8.72 -2.35
C LYS A 310 21.32 8.37 -2.12
N MET A 311 20.99 7.09 -1.93
CA MET A 311 19.62 6.66 -1.70
C MET A 311 19.09 7.10 -0.33
N ALA A 312 19.93 7.16 0.70
CA ALA A 312 19.53 7.65 2.02
C ALA A 312 18.98 9.10 1.99
N ILE A 313 19.42 9.92 1.04
CA ILE A 313 18.90 11.29 0.86
C ILE A 313 17.40 11.26 0.49
N TYR A 314 16.97 10.31 -0.31
CA TYR A 314 15.59 10.19 -0.81
C TYR A 314 14.66 9.35 0.07
N PHE A 315 15.23 8.39 0.83
CA PHE A 315 14.47 7.44 1.63
C PHE A 315 14.58 7.67 3.14
N GLY A 316 15.32 8.70 3.55
CA GLY A 316 15.47 9.12 4.93
C GLY A 316 16.33 8.18 5.77
N SER A 317 16.34 8.40 7.08
CA SER A 317 17.17 7.68 8.05
C SER A 317 16.86 6.18 8.18
N SER A 318 15.72 5.74 7.70
CA SER A 318 15.34 4.32 7.63
C SER A 318 16.14 3.54 6.57
N PHE A 319 16.73 4.23 5.59
CA PHE A 319 17.59 3.62 4.58
C PHE A 319 19.03 3.57 5.09
N SER A 320 19.51 2.36 5.34
CA SER A 320 20.88 2.16 5.88
C SER A 320 21.91 2.15 4.78
N THR A 321 23.09 2.73 5.04
CA THR A 321 24.26 2.58 4.17
C THR A 321 24.74 1.12 4.15
N SER A 322 25.53 0.71 3.16
CA SER A 322 25.87 -0.69 2.90
C SER A 322 26.47 -1.43 4.09
N THR A 323 27.34 -0.80 4.85
CA THR A 323 27.96 -1.35 6.07
C THR A 323 26.89 -1.76 7.10
N ASN A 324 25.94 -0.86 7.36
CA ASN A 324 24.87 -1.09 8.35
C ASN A 324 23.79 -2.04 7.87
N ALA A 325 23.54 -2.12 6.55
CA ALA A 325 22.51 -2.99 5.98
C ALA A 325 22.88 -4.48 6.15
N ASN A 326 24.12 -4.84 5.87
CA ASN A 326 24.61 -6.22 6.03
C ASN A 326 24.60 -6.65 7.51
N ASP A 327 24.95 -5.77 8.42
CA ASP A 327 24.92 -6.04 9.86
C ASP A 327 23.47 -6.26 10.35
N LYS A 328 22.52 -5.43 9.91
CA LYS A 328 21.10 -5.61 10.26
C LYS A 328 20.53 -6.93 9.74
N LEU A 329 20.84 -7.33 8.50
CA LEU A 329 20.37 -8.58 7.93
C LEU A 329 20.97 -9.79 8.65
N ASN A 330 22.25 -9.73 9.07
CA ASN A 330 22.89 -10.77 9.84
C ASN A 330 22.26 -10.92 11.23
N LEU A 331 21.97 -9.82 11.92
CA LEU A 331 21.26 -9.82 13.19
C LEU A 331 19.86 -10.43 13.09
N GLN A 332 19.12 -10.15 12.01
CA GLN A 332 17.81 -10.75 11.77
C GLN A 332 17.88 -12.27 11.52
N ARG A 333 18.92 -12.73 10.81
CA ARG A 333 19.14 -14.18 10.58
C ARG A 333 19.52 -14.92 11.87
N THR A 334 20.29 -14.29 12.75
CA THR A 334 20.66 -14.87 14.05
C THR A 334 19.54 -14.85 15.07
N ALA A 335 18.58 -13.91 14.94
CA ALA A 335 17.39 -13.82 15.79
C ALA A 335 16.24 -14.75 15.35
N ALA A 336 16.32 -15.39 14.18
CA ALA A 336 15.36 -16.42 13.80
C ALA A 336 15.43 -17.60 14.80
N PRO A 337 14.29 -18.09 15.35
CA PRO A 337 14.31 -19.20 16.28
C PRO A 337 14.96 -20.40 15.60
N GLY A 338 16.07 -20.86 16.16
CA GLY A 338 16.70 -22.09 15.70
C GLY A 338 15.69 -23.22 15.74
N ILE A 339 15.54 -23.95 14.64
CA ILE A 339 14.77 -25.19 14.61
C ILE A 339 15.47 -26.11 15.61
N LEU A 340 14.88 -26.29 16.79
CA LEU A 340 15.28 -27.32 17.72
C LEU A 340 15.12 -28.66 16.99
N LYS A 341 16.23 -29.22 16.51
CA LYS A 341 16.26 -30.62 16.10
C LYS A 341 15.82 -31.42 17.30
N ARG A 342 14.66 -32.04 17.24
CA ARG A 342 14.26 -33.10 18.15
C ARG A 342 15.22 -34.29 17.90
N ASP A 343 16.29 -34.33 18.66
CA ASP A 343 17.05 -35.59 18.80
C ASP A 343 16.17 -36.54 19.62
N GLY A 344 15.50 -37.44 18.88
CA GLY A 344 14.83 -38.56 19.50
C GLY A 344 15.87 -39.50 20.13
N ARG A 345 16.01 -39.40 21.45
CA ARG A 345 16.52 -40.50 22.28
C ARG A 345 15.63 -40.58 23.51
N SER A 346 14.70 -41.54 23.46
CA SER A 346 14.13 -42.14 24.63
C SER A 346 15.16 -43.09 25.25
N GLY A 347 15.39 -42.96 26.52
CA GLY A 347 16.00 -43.89 27.43
C GLY A 347 15.30 -43.79 28.75
#